data_ef76dbb3579336abdcfeba492ee1c380
#
_entry.id   ef76dbb3579336abdcfeba492ee1c380
#
_cell.length_a   1.000
_cell.length_b   1.000
_cell.length_c   1.000
_cell.angle_alpha   90.00
_cell.angle_beta   90.00
_cell.angle_gamma   90.00
#
_symmetry.space_group_name_H-M   'P 1'
#
loop_
_entity.id
_entity.type
_entity.pdbx_description
1 polymer ?
#
loop_
_entity_poly.entity_id
_entity_poly.type
_entity_poly.pdbx_seq_one_letter_code
_entity_poly.pdbx_strand_id
1 'polypeptide(L)' 'MKFVSPNFNGVPDRLLLLPEGKAAFAELKATGRKMRSLQIKRKRQLEALGFLVYCIDGIEQIGGVLDEIEQR' A
#
# COMPACT_ATOMS: atom_id res chain seq x y z
N MET A 1 -12.81 1.50 -6.41
CA MET A 1 -13.30 1.13 -5.06
C MET A 1 -12.79 2.12 -4.04
N LYS A 2 -13.63 2.48 -3.13
CA LYS A 2 -13.26 3.37 -2.05
C LYS A 2 -13.14 2.58 -0.75
N PHE A 3 -11.97 2.61 -0.14
CA PHE A 3 -11.74 2.01 1.15
C PHE A 3 -12.03 3.04 2.24
N VAL A 4 -12.97 2.73 3.12
CA VAL A 4 -13.38 3.65 4.19
C VAL A 4 -13.38 2.92 5.53
N SER A 5 -12.68 3.49 6.50
CA SER A 5 -12.71 3.00 7.87
C SER A 5 -12.61 4.20 8.80
N PRO A 6 -13.74 4.76 9.24
CA PRO A 6 -13.75 6.02 9.99
C PRO A 6 -12.91 6.00 11.27
N ASN A 7 -12.68 4.82 11.85
CA ASN A 7 -11.91 4.68 13.07
C ASN A 7 -10.52 4.10 12.84
N PHE A 8 -10.06 4.04 11.59
CA PHE A 8 -8.80 3.40 11.24
C PHE A 8 -7.91 4.40 10.51
N ASN A 9 -7.33 5.33 11.25
CA ASN A 9 -6.46 6.36 10.69
C ASN A 9 -5.11 5.77 10.26
N GLY A 10 -4.45 6.42 9.31
CA GLY A 10 -3.14 6.00 8.83
C GLY A 10 -3.17 4.87 7.82
N VAL A 11 -4.35 4.50 7.34
CA VAL A 11 -4.50 3.49 6.28
C VAL A 11 -3.95 4.04 4.97
N PRO A 12 -3.25 3.21 4.15
CA PRO A 12 -2.77 3.64 2.85
C PRO A 12 -3.90 4.20 1.97
N ASP A 13 -3.59 5.21 1.18
CA ASP A 13 -4.59 5.96 0.44
C ASP A 13 -4.97 5.34 -0.92
N ARG A 14 -4.32 4.26 -1.33
CA ARG A 14 -4.60 3.58 -2.60
C ARG A 14 -4.79 2.09 -2.40
N LEU A 15 -5.74 1.53 -3.16
CA LEU A 15 -5.93 0.09 -3.24
C LEU A 15 -5.67 -0.32 -4.69
N LEU A 16 -4.71 -1.21 -4.89
CA LEU A 16 -4.34 -1.72 -6.20
C LEU A 16 -5.04 -3.06 -6.42
N LEU A 17 -5.83 -3.14 -7.48
CA LEU A 17 -6.55 -4.38 -7.84
C LEU A 17 -5.99 -4.91 -9.16
N LEU A 18 -5.52 -6.14 -9.14
CA LEU A 18 -4.95 -6.80 -10.30
C LEU A 18 -5.78 -8.03 -10.67
N PRO A 19 -5.61 -8.57 -11.89
CA PRO A 19 -6.30 -9.79 -12.30
C PRO A 19 -6.07 -10.95 -11.34
N GLU A 20 -6.97 -11.91 -11.36
CA GLU A 20 -6.92 -13.13 -10.54
C GLU A 20 -7.08 -12.87 -9.04
N GLY A 21 -7.78 -11.80 -8.69
CA GLY A 21 -8.07 -11.49 -7.29
C GLY A 21 -6.90 -10.97 -6.49
N LYS A 22 -5.83 -10.56 -7.15
CA LYS A 22 -4.65 -10.01 -6.47
C LYS A 22 -4.88 -8.56 -6.10
N ALA A 23 -4.46 -8.18 -4.91
CA ALA A 23 -4.65 -6.82 -4.41
C ALA A 23 -3.52 -6.41 -3.47
N ALA A 24 -3.29 -5.11 -3.39
CA ALA A 24 -2.29 -4.56 -2.47
C ALA A 24 -2.68 -3.12 -2.11
N PHE A 25 -2.19 -2.67 -0.97
CA PHE A 25 -2.32 -1.27 -0.58
C PHE A 25 -1.07 -0.51 -0.98
N ALA A 26 -1.24 0.76 -1.33
CA ALA A 26 -0.11 1.63 -1.64
C ALA A 26 -0.32 3.00 -1.03
N GLU A 27 0.75 3.56 -0.48
CA GLU A 27 0.78 4.93 0.01
C GLU A 27 1.68 5.73 -0.91
N LEU A 28 1.13 6.77 -1.54
CA LEU A 28 1.88 7.62 -2.44
C LEU A 28 2.47 8.79 -1.66
N LYS A 29 3.77 8.98 -1.76
CA LYS A 29 4.49 10.06 -1.08
C LYS A 29 5.25 10.90 -2.08
N ALA A 30 5.45 12.18 -1.74
CA ALA A 30 6.35 13.02 -2.50
C ALA A 30 7.77 12.47 -2.38
N THR A 31 8.59 12.66 -3.42
CA THR A 31 9.96 12.17 -3.45
C THR A 31 10.72 12.62 -2.19
N GLY A 32 11.36 11.67 -1.52
CA GLY A 32 12.12 11.93 -0.30
C GLY A 32 11.30 12.00 0.98
N ARG A 33 9.97 11.91 0.89
CA ARG A 33 9.12 11.87 2.08
C ARG A 33 9.05 10.46 2.64
N LYS A 34 8.99 10.39 3.97
CA LYS A 34 8.90 9.11 4.68
C LYS A 34 7.50 8.94 5.27
N MET A 35 7.14 7.70 5.53
CA MET A 35 5.89 7.39 6.21
C MET A 35 5.91 7.91 7.64
N ARG A 36 4.77 8.42 8.10
CA ARG A 36 4.59 8.82 9.49
C ARG A 36 4.47 7.58 10.37
N SER A 37 4.74 7.74 11.67
CA SER A 37 4.69 6.62 12.62
C SER A 37 3.37 5.85 12.58
N LEU A 38 2.25 6.56 12.49
CA LEU A 38 0.94 5.91 12.43
C LEU A 38 0.79 5.10 11.14
N GLN A 39 1.30 5.61 10.02
CA GLN A 39 1.24 4.88 8.74
C GLN A 39 2.08 3.61 8.80
N ILE A 40 3.25 3.66 9.43
CA ILE A 40 4.09 2.49 9.62
C ILE A 40 3.39 1.44 10.47
N LYS A 41 2.73 1.87 11.53
CA LYS A 41 1.97 0.98 12.39
C LYS A 41 0.85 0.28 11.62
N ARG A 42 0.09 1.03 10.82
CA ARG A 42 -1.00 0.45 10.01
C ARG A 42 -0.45 -0.49 8.93
N LYS A 43 0.68 -0.14 8.33
CA LYS A 43 1.34 -1.02 7.37
C LYS A 43 1.64 -2.38 8.01
N ARG A 44 2.23 -2.37 9.20
CA ARG A 44 2.55 -3.61 9.91
C ARG A 44 1.31 -4.42 10.26
N GLN A 45 0.23 -3.75 10.66
CA GLN A 45 -1.03 -4.42 10.98
C GLN A 45 -1.64 -5.08 9.75
N LEU A 46 -1.63 -4.38 8.61
CA LEU A 46 -2.16 -4.93 7.37
C LEU A 46 -1.31 -6.09 6.86
N GLU A 47 0.00 -5.98 6.95
CA GLU A 47 0.91 -7.06 6.57
C GLU A 47 0.70 -8.30 7.44
N ALA A 48 0.45 -8.10 8.73
CA ALA A 48 0.17 -9.21 9.64
C ALA A 48 -1.13 -9.94 9.27
N LEU A 49 -2.06 -9.25 8.61
CA LEU A 49 -3.29 -9.86 8.12
C LEU A 49 -3.10 -10.53 6.76
N GLY A 50 -1.92 -10.43 6.17
CA GLY A 50 -1.62 -11.06 4.89
C GLY A 50 -1.70 -10.14 3.68
N PHE A 51 -1.91 -8.83 3.88
CA PHE A 51 -1.97 -7.88 2.78
C PHE A 51 -0.58 -7.36 2.43
N LEU A 52 -0.40 -7.04 1.14
CA LEU A 52 0.80 -6.35 0.68
C LEU A 52 0.60 -4.85 0.83
N VAL A 53 1.59 -4.16 1.35
CA VAL A 53 1.53 -2.71 1.55
C VAL A 53 2.84 -2.10 1.06
N TYR A 54 2.74 -1.10 0.18
CA TYR A 54 3.89 -0.44 -0.41
C TYR A 54 3.86 1.06 -0.13
N CYS A 55 5.03 1.64 0.09
CA CYS A 55 5.21 3.07 0.13
C CYS A 55 5.94 3.48 -1.14
N ILE A 56 5.29 4.25 -2.00
CA ILE A 56 5.83 4.61 -3.31
C ILE A 56 6.13 6.10 -3.32
N ASP A 57 7.39 6.47 -3.49
CA ASP A 57 7.83 7.86 -3.56
C ASP A 57 8.48 8.22 -4.90
N GLY A 58 8.46 7.31 -5.87
CA GLY A 58 8.98 7.53 -7.20
C GLY A 58 8.26 6.67 -8.22
N ILE A 59 8.01 7.24 -9.40
CA ILE A 59 7.26 6.55 -10.46
C ILE A 59 7.98 5.29 -10.95
N GLU A 60 9.30 5.26 -10.86
CA GLU A 60 10.11 4.12 -11.28
C GLU A 60 9.87 2.87 -10.44
N GLN A 61 9.29 3.02 -9.26
CA GLN A 61 8.99 1.89 -8.38
C GLN A 61 7.75 1.10 -8.79
N ILE A 62 6.87 1.73 -9.58
CA ILE A 62 5.56 1.15 -9.88
C ILE A 62 5.66 -0.18 -10.62
N GLY A 63 6.53 -0.25 -11.63
CA GLY A 63 6.71 -1.49 -12.41
C GLY A 63 7.12 -2.67 -11.54
N GLY A 64 8.10 -2.47 -10.65
CA GLY A 64 8.55 -3.51 -9.74
C GLY A 64 7.49 -3.92 -8.73
N VAL A 65 6.70 -2.95 -8.24
CA VAL A 65 5.61 -3.24 -7.31
C VAL A 65 4.55 -4.12 -7.98
N LEU A 66 4.14 -3.78 -9.19
CA LEU A 66 3.15 -4.56 -9.93
C LEU A 66 3.63 -5.97 -10.21
N ASP A 67 4.90 -6.13 -10.60
CA ASP A 67 5.49 -7.44 -10.84
C ASP A 67 5.47 -8.28 -9.56
N GLU A 68 5.84 -7.70 -8.44
CA GLU A 68 5.85 -8.40 -7.17
C GLU A 68 4.46 -8.86 -6.75
N ILE A 69 3.44 -8.03 -6.95
CA ILE A 69 2.06 -8.41 -6.65
C ILE A 69 1.61 -9.55 -7.54
N GLU A 70 1.94 -9.53 -8.82
CA GLU A 70 1.54 -10.56 -9.78
C GLU A 70 2.16 -11.91 -9.47
N GLN A 71 3.33 -11.92 -8.86
CA GLN A 71 4.04 -13.16 -8.53
C GLN A 71 3.54 -13.85 -7.26
N ARG A 72 2.62 -13.24 -6.57
CA ARG A 72 2.07 -13.77 -5.31
C ARG A 72 1.04 -14.88 -5.48
#